data_9aee49558c1bb5402c09346838f6f186
#
_entry.id   9aee49558c1bb5402c09346838f6f186
#
_cell.length_a   1.000
_cell.length_b   1.000
_cell.length_c   1.000
_cell.angle_alpha   90.00
_cell.angle_beta   90.00
_cell.angle_gamma   90.00
#
_symmetry.space_group_name_H-M   'P 1'
#
loop_
_entity.id
_entity.type
_entity.pdbx_description
1 polymer ?
#
loop_
_entity_poly.entity_id
_entity_poly.type
_entity_poly.pdbx_seq_one_letter_code
_entity_poly.pdbx_strand_id
1 'polypeptide(L)'
;ILTGTPPDTTARRFSGDSSSQAVSFQPQSVLPFAEVPQVLLYAASHPEASGISDFRNDAFLFSEADAALQSSRNLYRYFQSFGFAPKIRFAANLSTILDLAAQDEGVYLTHAWCRGCKNPDYRMLKLPSEKKFFLFYTQNSLKQMPAELLHKLRAL
;
A
#
# COMPACT_ATOMS: atom_id res chain seq x y z
N ILE A 1 29.89 23.08 -9.37
CA ILE A 1 30.10 22.78 -7.93
C ILE A 1 29.13 23.65 -7.15
N LEU A 2 28.00 23.14 -6.72
CA LEU A 2 27.05 23.80 -5.80
C LEU A 2 26.80 22.83 -4.65
N THR A 3 27.43 23.11 -3.54
CA THR A 3 27.20 22.46 -2.25
C THR A 3 25.90 23.05 -1.66
N GLY A 4 24.82 22.28 -1.68
CA GLY A 4 23.56 22.61 -1.02
C GLY A 4 23.50 21.98 0.35
N THR A 5 23.49 22.80 1.40
CA THR A 5 23.25 22.42 2.79
C THR A 5 21.78 21.96 2.93
N PRO A 6 21.49 20.86 3.67
CA PRO A 6 20.11 20.46 3.91
C PRO A 6 19.40 21.45 4.83
N PRO A 7 18.07 21.67 4.68
CA PRO A 7 17.32 22.60 5.50
C PRO A 7 17.23 22.09 6.96
N ASP A 8 17.55 23.00 7.86
CA ASP A 8 17.42 22.88 9.31
C ASP A 8 15.93 22.72 9.70
N THR A 9 15.59 21.56 10.23
CA THR A 9 14.23 21.27 10.72
C THR A 9 14.12 21.76 12.16
N THR A 10 13.88 23.06 12.32
CA THR A 10 13.60 23.65 13.62
C THR A 10 12.23 23.20 14.14
N ALA A 11 12.26 22.26 15.08
CA ALA A 11 11.08 21.79 15.79
C ALA A 11 10.45 22.94 16.59
N ARG A 12 9.20 23.31 16.27
CA ARG A 12 8.40 24.23 17.08
C ARG A 12 8.08 23.56 18.43
N ARG A 13 8.61 24.14 19.49
CA ARG A 13 8.22 23.82 20.87
C ARG A 13 6.78 24.23 21.10
N PHE A 14 5.92 23.24 21.34
CA PHE A 14 4.64 23.47 22.00
C PHE A 14 4.90 23.35 23.52
N SER A 15 4.77 24.46 24.24
CA SER A 15 4.70 24.49 25.70
C SER A 15 3.27 24.10 26.11
N GLY A 16 3.10 22.86 26.52
CA GLY A 16 1.92 22.34 27.19
C GLY A 16 2.37 21.27 28.14
N ASP A 17 2.30 21.58 29.43
CA ASP A 17 2.68 20.75 30.56
C ASP A 17 1.80 19.48 30.57
N SER A 18 2.36 18.38 30.14
CA SER A 18 1.91 17.01 30.38
C SER A 18 3.07 16.10 29.99
N SER A 19 3.58 15.36 30.94
CA SER A 19 4.67 14.39 30.82
C SER A 19 4.37 13.23 29.85
N SER A 20 4.22 13.56 28.58
CA SER A 20 4.26 12.60 27.49
C SER A 20 5.73 12.44 27.11
N GLN A 21 6.36 11.39 27.62
CA GLN A 21 7.63 10.93 27.05
C GLN A 21 7.40 10.69 25.56
N ALA A 22 7.88 11.58 24.71
CA ALA A 22 7.96 11.37 23.29
C ALA A 22 8.88 10.15 23.10
N VAL A 23 8.29 8.98 22.87
CA VAL A 23 9.03 7.77 22.50
C VAL A 23 9.62 8.06 21.12
N SER A 24 10.89 8.44 21.10
CA SER A 24 11.67 8.55 19.87
C SER A 24 11.75 7.15 19.25
N PHE A 25 10.91 6.89 18.28
CA PHE A 25 10.93 5.65 17.53
C PHE A 25 12.09 5.69 16.55
N GLN A 26 13.23 5.16 16.95
CA GLN A 26 14.33 4.87 16.03
C GLN A 26 14.22 3.41 15.61
N PRO A 27 13.83 3.12 14.37
CA PRO A 27 13.87 1.75 13.86
C PRO A 27 15.32 1.31 13.77
N GLN A 28 15.74 0.39 14.61
CA GLN A 28 17.12 -0.10 14.63
C GLN A 28 17.40 -1.18 13.58
N SER A 29 16.36 -1.79 13.04
CA SER A 29 16.52 -2.81 12.01
C SER A 29 15.25 -2.96 11.17
N VAL A 30 15.47 -3.27 9.90
CA VAL A 30 14.44 -3.54 8.91
C VAL A 30 14.70 -4.93 8.35
N LEU A 31 13.71 -5.83 8.49
CA LEU A 31 13.77 -7.16 7.88
C LEU A 31 12.77 -7.23 6.72
N PRO A 32 13.16 -7.75 5.56
CA PRO A 32 12.19 -8.15 4.55
C PRO A 32 11.30 -9.23 5.17
N PHE A 33 9.99 -9.00 5.12
CA PHE A 33 9.01 -9.88 5.76
C PHE A 33 8.33 -10.80 4.76
N ALA A 34 7.87 -10.25 3.64
CA ALA A 34 7.23 -11.02 2.59
C ALA A 34 7.22 -10.28 1.25
N GLU A 35 7.20 -11.03 0.17
CA GLU A 35 6.85 -10.56 -1.16
C GLU A 35 5.47 -11.08 -1.50
N VAL A 36 4.53 -10.19 -1.79
CA VAL A 36 3.13 -10.54 -2.02
C VAL A 36 2.72 -10.07 -3.41
N PRO A 37 2.14 -10.96 -4.24
CA PRO A 37 1.71 -10.59 -5.57
C PRO A 37 0.78 -9.39 -5.56
N GLN A 38 1.00 -8.44 -6.46
CA GLN A 38 0.02 -7.42 -6.76
C GLN A 38 -1.13 -8.02 -7.56
N VAL A 39 -2.33 -7.56 -7.27
CA VAL A 39 -3.55 -8.00 -7.94
C VAL A 39 -4.41 -6.81 -8.29
N LEU A 40 -5.15 -6.92 -9.37
CA LEU A 40 -6.25 -6.05 -9.69
C LEU A 40 -7.55 -6.75 -9.28
N LEU A 41 -8.28 -6.14 -8.36
CA LEU A 41 -9.55 -6.61 -7.85
C LEU A 41 -10.68 -5.91 -8.61
N TYR A 42 -11.64 -6.66 -9.11
CA TYR A 42 -12.77 -6.17 -9.91
C TYR A 42 -14.04 -6.99 -9.68
N ALA A 43 -15.20 -6.48 -10.05
CA ALA A 43 -16.47 -7.14 -9.82
C ALA A 43 -16.52 -8.54 -10.45
N ALA A 44 -17.20 -9.48 -9.80
CA ALA A 44 -17.45 -10.81 -10.36
C ALA A 44 -18.36 -10.77 -11.61
N SER A 45 -19.19 -9.73 -11.72
CA SER A 45 -20.06 -9.44 -12.89
C SER A 45 -19.30 -8.90 -14.10
N HIS A 46 -18.11 -8.30 -13.88
CA HIS A 46 -17.28 -7.78 -14.97
C HIS A 46 -16.83 -8.91 -15.90
N PRO A 47 -16.68 -8.68 -17.22
CA PRO A 47 -16.07 -9.65 -18.13
C PRO A 47 -14.71 -10.15 -17.62
N GLU A 48 -14.40 -11.41 -17.91
CA GLU A 48 -13.11 -11.98 -17.52
C GLU A 48 -11.95 -11.26 -18.22
N ALA A 49 -11.00 -10.77 -17.40
CA ALA A 49 -9.87 -10.02 -17.89
C ALA A 49 -8.61 -10.89 -17.96
N SER A 50 -7.86 -10.72 -19.03
CA SER A 50 -6.57 -11.41 -19.29
C SER A 50 -5.35 -10.54 -18.94
N GLY A 51 -5.53 -9.23 -18.89
CA GLY A 51 -4.49 -8.26 -18.63
C GLY A 51 -4.99 -6.93 -18.13
N ILE A 52 -4.08 -6.12 -17.57
CA ILE A 52 -4.41 -4.79 -17.04
C ILE A 52 -4.97 -3.85 -18.11
N SER A 53 -4.60 -4.07 -19.37
CA SER A 53 -5.07 -3.26 -20.51
C SER A 53 -6.56 -3.43 -20.82
N ASP A 54 -7.18 -4.52 -20.34
CA ASP A 54 -8.62 -4.75 -20.52
C ASP A 54 -9.43 -3.70 -19.72
N PHE A 55 -8.83 -3.16 -18.65
CA PHE A 55 -9.41 -2.13 -17.79
C PHE A 55 -9.07 -0.69 -18.20
N ARG A 56 -8.58 -0.45 -19.43
CA ARG A 56 -8.18 0.90 -19.89
C ARG A 56 -9.31 1.93 -19.85
N ASN A 57 -10.56 1.47 -19.88
CA ASN A 57 -11.74 2.32 -19.85
C ASN A 57 -12.35 2.47 -18.46
N ASP A 58 -11.91 1.65 -17.50
CA ASP A 58 -12.42 1.63 -16.14
C ASP A 58 -11.76 2.66 -15.25
N ALA A 59 -12.42 3.01 -14.16
CA ALA A 59 -11.82 3.84 -13.13
C ALA A 59 -10.94 3.00 -12.20
N PHE A 60 -9.71 3.44 -11.97
CA PHE A 60 -8.84 2.84 -10.96
C PHE A 60 -9.09 3.51 -9.62
N LEU A 61 -9.51 2.72 -8.64
CA LEU A 61 -9.91 3.19 -7.32
C LEU A 61 -8.71 3.25 -6.39
N PHE A 62 -8.57 4.36 -5.67
CA PHE A 62 -7.51 4.58 -4.67
C PHE A 62 -8.11 5.23 -3.43
N SER A 63 -7.49 5.02 -2.27
CA SER A 63 -7.87 5.78 -1.07
C SER A 63 -7.26 7.19 -1.11
N GLU A 64 -7.93 8.13 -0.46
CA GLU A 64 -7.38 9.49 -0.27
C GLU A 64 -6.03 9.46 0.49
N ALA A 65 -5.84 8.49 1.40
CA ALA A 65 -4.56 8.28 2.07
C ALA A 65 -3.46 7.83 1.09
N ASP A 66 -3.79 6.99 0.11
CA ASP A 66 -2.84 6.58 -0.94
C ASP A 66 -2.47 7.74 -1.86
N ALA A 67 -3.41 8.66 -2.09
CA ALA A 67 -3.15 9.87 -2.88
C ALA A 67 -2.05 10.75 -2.28
N ALA A 68 -1.98 10.82 -0.96
CA ALA A 68 -0.96 11.58 -0.25
C ALA A 68 0.41 10.88 -0.24
N LEU A 69 0.44 9.56 -0.31
CA LEU A 69 1.66 8.74 -0.22
C LEU A 69 2.28 8.40 -1.58
N GLN A 70 1.47 8.29 -2.61
CA GLN A 70 1.96 8.00 -3.95
C GLN A 70 2.15 9.30 -4.72
N SER A 71 3.40 9.61 -5.07
CA SER A 71 3.59 10.65 -6.07
C SER A 71 2.85 10.20 -7.34
N SER A 72 1.83 10.96 -7.74
CA SER A 72 0.97 10.70 -8.92
C SER A 72 1.81 10.34 -10.17
N ARG A 73 3.03 10.86 -10.24
CA ARG A 73 3.99 10.59 -11.31
C ARG A 73 4.40 9.11 -11.44
N ASN A 74 4.58 8.38 -10.31
CA ASN A 74 4.95 6.96 -10.34
C ASN A 74 3.77 6.07 -10.78
N LEU A 75 2.56 6.43 -10.37
CA LEU A 75 1.35 5.73 -10.74
C LEU A 75 1.08 5.87 -12.25
N TYR A 76 1.11 7.09 -12.78
CA TYR A 76 0.96 7.32 -14.21
C TYR A 76 2.03 6.60 -15.04
N ARG A 77 3.29 6.63 -14.61
CA ARG A 77 4.38 5.91 -15.28
C ARG A 77 4.15 4.41 -15.29
N TYR A 78 3.63 3.85 -14.20
CA TYR A 78 3.26 2.45 -14.12
C TYR A 78 2.23 2.07 -15.19
N PHE A 79 1.14 2.83 -15.31
CA PHE A 79 0.11 2.55 -16.33
C PHE A 79 0.58 2.86 -17.76
N GLN A 80 1.43 3.85 -17.95
CA GLN A 80 2.03 4.13 -19.26
C GLN A 80 2.85 2.94 -19.79
N SER A 81 3.45 2.12 -18.93
CA SER A 81 4.15 0.90 -19.35
C SER A 81 3.21 -0.13 -19.99
N PHE A 82 1.90 -0.03 -19.75
CA PHE A 82 0.84 -0.83 -20.38
C PHE A 82 0.15 -0.11 -21.55
N GLY A 83 0.62 1.06 -21.94
CA GLY A 83 0.16 1.79 -23.12
C GLY A 83 -1.10 2.64 -22.94
N PHE A 84 -1.50 2.96 -21.71
CA PHE A 84 -2.66 3.84 -21.46
C PHE A 84 -2.48 4.73 -20.22
N ALA A 85 -3.31 5.78 -20.15
CA ALA A 85 -3.42 6.64 -18.97
C ALA A 85 -4.65 6.22 -18.15
N PRO A 86 -4.50 5.95 -16.83
CA PRO A 86 -5.61 5.49 -16.02
C PRO A 86 -6.60 6.63 -15.72
N LYS A 87 -7.88 6.31 -15.65
CA LYS A 87 -8.88 7.16 -15.02
C LYS A 87 -8.81 6.90 -13.51
N ILE A 88 -8.40 7.87 -12.71
CA ILE A 88 -8.24 7.70 -11.26
C ILE A 88 -9.47 8.27 -10.56
N ARG A 89 -10.03 7.49 -9.63
CA ARG A 89 -11.09 7.89 -8.71
C ARG A 89 -10.64 7.64 -7.27
N PHE A 90 -10.77 8.65 -6.42
CA PHE A 90 -10.45 8.52 -5.00
C PHE A 90 -11.72 8.22 -4.21
N ALA A 91 -11.55 7.41 -3.15
CA ALA A 91 -12.59 7.09 -2.19
C ALA A 91 -12.05 7.26 -0.77
N ALA A 92 -12.92 7.56 0.17
CA ALA A 92 -12.56 7.94 1.54
C ALA A 92 -11.80 6.83 2.29
N ASN A 93 -12.11 5.56 2.01
CA ASN A 93 -11.52 4.41 2.71
C ASN A 93 -11.64 3.11 1.91
N LEU A 94 -10.98 2.05 2.41
CA LEU A 94 -10.98 0.73 1.77
C LEU A 94 -12.38 0.11 1.64
N SER A 95 -13.28 0.32 2.60
CA SER A 95 -14.64 -0.23 2.49
C SER A 95 -15.37 0.36 1.30
N THR A 96 -15.33 1.68 1.15
CA THR A 96 -15.93 2.38 0.00
C THR A 96 -15.31 1.92 -1.33
N ILE A 97 -13.98 1.72 -1.37
CA ILE A 97 -13.30 1.17 -2.56
C ILE A 97 -13.87 -0.21 -2.91
N LEU A 98 -13.99 -1.09 -1.93
CA LEU A 98 -14.50 -2.44 -2.15
C LEU A 98 -15.97 -2.41 -2.61
N ASP A 99 -16.81 -1.57 -2.00
CA ASP A 99 -18.22 -1.43 -2.40
C ASP A 99 -18.35 -0.95 -3.84
N LEU A 100 -17.55 0.05 -4.25
CA LEU A 100 -17.53 0.53 -5.65
C LEU A 100 -17.03 -0.54 -6.62
N ALA A 101 -15.98 -1.29 -6.24
CA ALA A 101 -15.47 -2.37 -7.07
C ALA A 101 -16.50 -3.51 -7.23
N ALA A 102 -17.27 -3.84 -6.18
CA ALA A 102 -18.34 -4.85 -6.27
C ALA A 102 -19.48 -4.44 -7.18
N GLN A 103 -19.74 -3.13 -7.28
CA GLN A 103 -20.78 -2.56 -8.14
C GLN A 103 -20.33 -2.34 -9.60
N ASP A 104 -19.14 -2.81 -9.95
CA ASP A 104 -18.51 -2.60 -11.27
C ASP A 104 -18.27 -1.11 -11.62
N GLU A 105 -18.14 -0.25 -10.60
CA GLU A 105 -17.85 1.18 -10.75
C GLU A 105 -16.36 1.51 -10.86
N GLY A 106 -15.52 0.49 -10.88
CA GLY A 106 -14.09 0.60 -11.06
C GLY A 106 -13.32 -0.62 -10.53
N VAL A 107 -12.02 -0.55 -10.65
CA VAL A 107 -11.09 -1.62 -10.32
C VAL A 107 -10.08 -1.16 -9.26
N TYR A 108 -9.65 -2.06 -8.38
CA TYR A 108 -8.76 -1.73 -7.27
C TYR A 108 -7.41 -2.44 -7.40
N LEU A 109 -6.35 -1.65 -7.59
CA LEU A 109 -4.98 -2.15 -7.58
C LEU A 109 -4.51 -2.35 -6.13
N THR A 110 -4.29 -3.60 -5.74
CA THR A 110 -3.95 -3.97 -4.38
C THR A 110 -2.95 -5.14 -4.35
N HIS A 111 -2.90 -5.89 -3.27
CA HIS A 111 -2.06 -7.07 -3.09
C HIS A 111 -2.90 -8.27 -2.64
N ALA A 112 -2.40 -9.48 -2.86
CA ALA A 112 -3.14 -10.72 -2.64
C ALA A 112 -3.60 -10.95 -1.18
N TRP A 113 -3.08 -10.20 -0.21
CA TRP A 113 -3.53 -10.23 1.19
C TRP A 113 -4.71 -9.29 1.47
N CYS A 114 -5.20 -8.55 0.49
CA CYS A 114 -6.38 -7.72 0.68
C CYS A 114 -7.59 -8.60 1.05
N ARG A 115 -8.38 -8.16 2.03
CA ARG A 115 -9.58 -8.89 2.48
C ARG A 115 -10.58 -9.17 1.35
N GLY A 116 -10.69 -8.27 0.38
CA GLY A 116 -11.55 -8.44 -0.80
C GLY A 116 -11.18 -9.65 -1.65
N CYS A 117 -9.89 -10.08 -1.63
CA CYS A 117 -9.43 -11.21 -2.42
C CYS A 117 -10.05 -12.57 -2.03
N LYS A 118 -10.71 -12.66 -0.87
CA LYS A 118 -11.40 -13.89 -0.40
C LYS A 118 -12.92 -13.83 -0.56
N ASN A 119 -13.45 -12.72 -1.05
CA ASN A 119 -14.88 -12.53 -1.21
C ASN A 119 -15.29 -12.93 -2.65
N PRO A 120 -16.32 -13.78 -2.83
CA PRO A 120 -16.80 -14.24 -4.15
C PRO A 120 -17.40 -13.14 -5.04
N ASP A 121 -17.71 -11.96 -4.46
CA ASP A 121 -18.21 -10.80 -5.23
C ASP A 121 -17.14 -10.19 -6.15
N TYR A 122 -15.86 -10.63 -6.00
CA TYR A 122 -14.75 -10.14 -6.79
C TYR A 122 -14.03 -11.24 -7.54
N ARG A 123 -13.44 -10.85 -8.65
CA ARG A 123 -12.39 -11.58 -9.34
C ARG A 123 -11.06 -10.89 -9.16
N MET A 124 -9.99 -11.64 -9.37
CA MET A 124 -8.63 -11.13 -9.27
C MET A 124 -7.86 -11.40 -10.55
N LEU A 125 -7.24 -10.36 -11.09
CA LEU A 125 -6.19 -10.49 -12.08
C LEU A 125 -4.83 -10.36 -11.36
N LYS A 126 -4.02 -11.41 -11.40
CA LYS A 126 -2.65 -11.39 -10.85
C LYS A 126 -1.75 -10.61 -11.79
N LEU A 127 -1.00 -9.65 -11.25
CA LEU A 127 -0.06 -8.85 -12.00
C LEU A 127 1.38 -9.43 -11.90
N PRO A 128 2.26 -9.18 -12.89
CA PRO A 128 3.64 -9.66 -12.89
C PRO A 128 4.55 -8.86 -11.93
N SER A 129 4.01 -8.29 -10.88
CA SER A 129 4.70 -7.47 -9.90
C SER A 129 4.34 -7.90 -8.49
N GLU A 130 5.27 -7.70 -7.57
CA GLU A 130 5.13 -8.05 -6.16
C GLU A 130 5.29 -6.83 -5.27
N LYS A 131 4.53 -6.77 -4.20
CA LYS A 131 4.67 -5.77 -3.15
C LYS A 131 5.53 -6.35 -2.04
N LYS A 132 6.64 -5.66 -1.75
CA LYS A 132 7.55 -6.03 -0.66
C LYS A 132 7.03 -5.46 0.64
N PHE A 133 6.91 -6.30 1.64
CA PHE A 133 6.59 -5.92 3.01
C PHE A 133 7.84 -6.04 3.86
N PHE A 134 8.01 -5.06 4.75
CA PHE A 134 9.14 -5.02 5.67
C PHE A 134 8.62 -4.97 7.11
N LEU A 135 9.28 -5.72 7.98
CA LEU A 135 9.05 -5.64 9.41
C LEU A 135 10.04 -4.64 10.02
N PHE A 136 9.52 -3.59 10.64
CA PHE A 136 10.30 -2.65 11.43
C PHE A 136 10.22 -3.05 12.90
N TYR A 137 11.35 -3.16 13.58
CA TYR A 137 11.37 -3.53 14.98
C TYR A 137 12.45 -2.77 15.77
N THR A 138 12.23 -2.63 17.06
CA THR A 138 13.22 -2.13 18.01
C THR A 138 13.79 -3.29 18.83
N GLN A 139 14.98 -3.11 19.43
CA GLN A 139 15.56 -4.15 20.32
C GLN A 139 14.63 -4.48 21.50
N ASN A 140 13.88 -3.49 22.01
CA ASN A 140 12.93 -3.74 23.10
C ASN A 140 11.73 -4.57 22.63
N SER A 141 11.26 -4.37 21.41
CA SER A 141 10.18 -5.19 20.83
C SER A 141 10.60 -6.65 20.68
N LEU A 142 11.85 -6.92 20.30
CA LEU A 142 12.36 -8.29 20.19
C LEU A 142 12.42 -9.00 21.55
N LYS A 143 12.77 -8.29 22.63
CA LYS A 143 12.80 -8.88 23.99
C LYS A 143 11.42 -9.24 24.52
N GLN A 144 10.37 -8.56 24.05
CA GLN A 144 8.98 -8.81 24.45
C GLN A 144 8.25 -9.77 23.52
N MET A 145 8.87 -10.15 22.41
CA MET A 145 8.26 -11.01 21.41
C MET A 145 8.36 -12.49 21.86
N PRO A 146 7.27 -13.27 21.78
CA PRO A 146 7.31 -14.70 22.05
C PRO A 146 8.36 -15.41 21.18
N ALA A 147 9.09 -16.36 21.77
CA ALA A 147 10.17 -17.06 21.09
C ALA A 147 9.69 -17.80 19.80
N GLU A 148 8.47 -18.31 19.82
CA GLU A 148 7.85 -18.97 18.66
C GLU A 148 7.64 -18.00 17.47
N LEU A 149 7.25 -16.76 17.75
CA LEU A 149 7.07 -15.74 16.72
C LEU A 149 8.43 -15.31 16.15
N LEU A 150 9.42 -15.14 17.01
CA LEU A 150 10.79 -14.85 16.61
C LEU A 150 11.39 -15.94 15.72
N HIS A 151 11.13 -17.21 16.05
CA HIS A 151 11.59 -18.34 15.26
C HIS A 151 10.92 -18.36 13.87
N LYS A 152 9.61 -18.13 13.80
CA LYS A 152 8.87 -18.03 12.53
C LYS A 152 9.36 -16.87 11.65
N LEU A 153 9.65 -15.73 12.25
CA LEU A 153 10.15 -14.55 11.51
C LEU A 153 11.57 -14.74 10.98
N ARG A 154 12.39 -15.57 11.64
CA ARG A 154 13.76 -15.87 11.17
C ARG A 154 13.80 -16.97 10.10
N ALA A 155 12.70 -17.71 9.93
CA ALA A 155 12.57 -18.79 8.95
C ALA A 155 11.92 -18.33 7.62
N LEU A 156 11.54 -17.04 7.54
CA LEU A 156 11.06 -16.36 6.32
C LEU A 156 12.23 -15.71 5.57
#